data_be1f383e3be4cef28f5b3ef41f1ecd6f
#
_entry.id   be1f383e3be4cef28f5b3ef41f1ecd6f
#
_cell.length_a   1.000
_cell.length_b   1.000
_cell.length_c   1.000
_cell.angle_alpha   90.00
_cell.angle_beta   90.00
_cell.angle_gamma   90.00
#
_symmetry.space_group_name_H-M   'P 1'
#
loop_
_entity.id
_entity.type
_entity.pdbx_description
1 polymer ?
#
loop_
_entity_poly.entity_id
_entity_poly.type
_entity_poly.pdbx_seq_one_letter_code
_entity_poly.pdbx_strand_id
1 'polypeptide(L)'
;IDLAITSPPYINALDYTRCIKVESALCGTINNTVANGLRAKQVGHERRRNQDINETVANLFQPYYDGIIELDKQRAETCRAYFNDMHKNLQCVFNALKPTGEYHIIIGDNTIKGIDIPTHDLIRELAISIGYESFGYYCYEIKDHRTSIPRNNSKSKIDYEHVIMLRKP
;
A
#
# COMPACT_ATOMS: atom_id res chain seq x y z
N ILE A 1 -22.43 1.20 0.88
CA ILE A 1 -21.97 0.70 2.19
C ILE A 1 -21.80 1.87 3.15
N ASP A 2 -21.95 1.63 4.45
CA ASP A 2 -21.88 2.67 5.48
C ASP A 2 -20.47 2.78 6.06
N LEU A 3 -19.72 1.67 6.11
CA LEU A 3 -18.39 1.59 6.66
C LEU A 3 -17.52 0.61 5.87
N ALA A 4 -16.29 1.01 5.57
CA ALA A 4 -15.23 0.15 5.09
C ALA A 4 -14.02 0.27 6.04
N ILE A 5 -13.39 -0.86 6.38
CA ILE A 5 -12.17 -0.90 7.19
C ILE A 5 -11.17 -1.81 6.48
N THR A 6 -9.92 -1.38 6.36
CA THR A 6 -8.86 -2.18 5.75
C THR A 6 -7.50 -1.92 6.36
N SER A 7 -6.65 -2.93 6.32
CA SER A 7 -5.20 -2.80 6.40
C SER A 7 -4.63 -3.26 5.05
N PRO A 8 -4.36 -2.33 4.11
CA PRO A 8 -3.87 -2.70 2.79
C PRO A 8 -2.47 -3.28 2.86
N PRO A 9 -2.02 -4.01 1.81
CA PRO A 9 -0.64 -4.45 1.72
C PRO A 9 0.32 -3.26 1.82
N TYR A 10 1.43 -3.43 2.54
CA TYR A 10 2.48 -2.41 2.59
C TYR A 10 3.34 -2.46 1.33
N ILE A 11 3.98 -1.34 1.00
CA ILE A 11 4.87 -1.27 -0.15
C ILE A 11 5.98 -2.31 0.02
N ASN A 12 6.02 -3.29 -0.91
CA ASN A 12 7.10 -4.27 -0.99
C ASN A 12 7.35 -5.09 0.29
N ALA A 13 6.33 -5.25 1.16
CA ALA A 13 6.50 -5.92 2.43
C ALA A 13 6.35 -7.44 2.36
N LEU A 14 5.36 -7.95 1.61
CA LEU A 14 5.01 -9.37 1.61
C LEU A 14 4.56 -9.86 0.22
N ASP A 15 5.13 -11.00 -0.23
CA ASP A 15 4.56 -11.76 -1.34
C ASP A 15 3.50 -12.72 -0.77
N TYR A 16 2.25 -12.28 -0.72
CA TYR A 16 1.14 -13.06 -0.18
C TYR A 16 0.95 -14.39 -0.94
N THR A 17 1.16 -14.40 -2.25
CA THR A 17 1.08 -15.63 -3.04
C THR A 17 2.13 -16.66 -2.60
N ARG A 18 3.32 -16.19 -2.20
CA ARG A 18 4.37 -17.06 -1.66
C ARG A 18 4.02 -17.59 -0.28
N CYS A 19 3.40 -16.77 0.56
CA CYS A 19 3.01 -17.15 1.92
C CYS A 19 1.99 -18.30 1.94
N ILE A 20 1.02 -18.29 1.01
CA ILE A 20 -0.05 -19.31 0.93
C ILE A 20 0.23 -20.41 -0.10
N LYS A 21 1.47 -20.49 -0.63
CA LYS A 21 1.79 -21.39 -1.74
C LYS A 21 1.60 -22.87 -1.38
N VAL A 22 2.00 -23.26 -0.18
CA VAL A 22 1.94 -24.66 0.28
C VAL A 22 0.49 -25.08 0.48
N GLU A 23 -0.28 -24.29 1.20
CA GLU A 23 -1.70 -24.52 1.46
C GLU A 23 -2.49 -24.58 0.15
N SER A 24 -2.22 -23.66 -0.76
CA SER A 24 -2.88 -23.61 -2.06
C SER A 24 -2.52 -24.81 -2.96
N ALA A 25 -1.29 -25.29 -2.88
CA ALA A 25 -0.87 -26.48 -3.60
C ALA A 25 -1.55 -27.75 -3.04
N LEU A 26 -1.67 -27.87 -1.71
CA LEU A 26 -2.36 -28.98 -1.04
C LEU A 26 -3.85 -28.99 -1.35
N CYS A 27 -4.47 -27.82 -1.44
CA CYS A 27 -5.88 -27.69 -1.82
C CYS A 27 -6.12 -27.81 -3.34
N GLY A 28 -5.08 -27.96 -4.16
CA GLY A 28 -5.20 -28.06 -5.62
C GLY A 28 -5.72 -26.78 -6.29
N THR A 29 -5.71 -25.64 -5.57
CA THR A 29 -6.32 -24.39 -6.04
C THR A 29 -5.38 -23.54 -6.89
N ILE A 30 -4.06 -23.69 -6.74
CA ILE A 30 -3.05 -22.87 -7.43
C ILE A 30 -1.94 -23.75 -8.01
N ASN A 31 -1.72 -23.64 -9.33
CA ASN A 31 -0.51 -24.10 -10.00
C ASN A 31 0.47 -22.92 -10.23
N ASN A 32 1.68 -23.19 -10.71
CA ASN A 32 2.69 -22.16 -10.92
C ASN A 32 2.25 -21.06 -11.91
N THR A 33 1.45 -21.38 -12.92
CA THR A 33 0.95 -20.41 -13.90
C THR A 33 -0.06 -19.46 -13.26
N VAL A 34 -1.00 -20.02 -12.49
CA VAL A 34 -1.99 -19.23 -11.73
C VAL A 34 -1.31 -18.35 -10.67
N ALA A 35 -0.32 -18.91 -9.95
CA ALA A 35 0.44 -18.16 -8.94
C ALA A 35 1.15 -16.95 -9.55
N ASN A 36 1.77 -17.08 -10.73
CA ASN A 36 2.44 -15.96 -11.41
C ASN A 36 1.43 -14.90 -11.89
N GLY A 37 0.27 -15.31 -12.38
CA GLY A 37 -0.81 -14.38 -12.75
C GLY A 37 -1.38 -13.61 -11.56
N LEU A 38 -1.53 -14.25 -10.41
CA LEU A 38 -1.98 -13.60 -9.16
C LEU A 38 -0.95 -12.60 -8.64
N ARG A 39 0.34 -12.95 -8.67
CA ARG A 39 1.42 -12.03 -8.30
C ARG A 39 1.41 -10.73 -9.09
N ALA A 40 1.18 -10.82 -10.40
CA ALA A 40 1.13 -9.64 -11.26
C ALA A 40 -0.05 -8.70 -10.93
N LYS A 41 -1.09 -9.21 -10.28
CA LYS A 41 -2.29 -8.43 -9.88
C LYS A 41 -2.24 -7.95 -8.42
N GLN A 42 -1.28 -8.42 -7.65
CA GLN A 42 -1.19 -8.10 -6.22
C GLN A 42 -0.67 -6.67 -6.02
N VAL A 43 -1.40 -5.87 -5.24
CA VAL A 43 -0.97 -4.52 -4.82
C VAL A 43 0.32 -4.63 -3.99
N GLY A 44 1.29 -3.74 -4.24
CA GLY A 44 2.56 -3.72 -3.51
C GLY A 44 3.58 -4.79 -3.92
N HIS A 45 3.30 -5.62 -4.93
CA HIS A 45 4.23 -6.64 -5.39
C HIS A 45 5.43 -6.05 -6.15
N GLU A 46 6.64 -6.55 -5.87
CA GLU A 46 7.92 -6.04 -6.43
C GLU A 46 8.01 -5.99 -7.96
N ARG A 47 7.22 -6.79 -8.67
CA ARG A 47 7.24 -6.87 -10.15
C ARG A 47 6.05 -6.16 -10.79
N ARG A 48 5.21 -5.50 -9.99
CA ARG A 48 4.10 -4.77 -10.54
C ARG A 48 4.60 -3.51 -11.23
N ARG A 49 4.22 -3.35 -12.49
CA ARG A 49 4.48 -2.16 -13.29
C ARG A 49 3.14 -1.63 -13.77
N ASN A 50 2.89 -0.36 -13.56
CA ASN A 50 1.79 0.34 -14.16
C ASN A 50 2.32 1.20 -15.31
N GLN A 51 1.67 1.10 -16.46
CA GLN A 51 2.00 1.92 -17.62
C GLN A 51 1.24 3.25 -17.58
N ASP A 52 0.00 3.25 -17.03
CA ASP A 52 -0.85 4.44 -16.91
C ASP A 52 -0.90 4.90 -15.46
N ILE A 53 -0.04 5.85 -15.12
CA ILE A 53 0.00 6.46 -13.78
C ILE A 53 -0.93 7.67 -13.77
N ASN A 54 -1.81 7.71 -12.77
CA ASN A 54 -2.66 8.88 -12.54
C ASN A 54 -1.79 10.12 -12.26
N GLU A 55 -2.15 11.27 -12.82
CA GLU A 55 -1.40 12.52 -12.71
C GLU A 55 -1.26 12.99 -11.26
N THR A 56 -2.29 12.87 -10.45
CA THR A 56 -2.24 13.22 -9.02
C THR A 56 -1.21 12.36 -8.28
N VAL A 57 -1.18 11.03 -8.58
CA VAL A 57 -0.17 10.11 -8.01
C VAL A 57 1.22 10.52 -8.45
N ALA A 58 1.41 10.81 -9.74
CA ALA A 58 2.70 11.22 -10.27
C ALA A 58 3.21 12.47 -9.52
N ASN A 59 2.37 13.49 -9.39
CA ASN A 59 2.74 14.75 -8.75
C ASN A 59 3.03 14.60 -7.25
N LEU A 60 2.18 13.89 -6.51
CA LEU A 60 2.36 13.70 -5.06
C LEU A 60 3.58 12.83 -4.72
N PHE A 61 3.87 11.82 -5.54
CA PHE A 61 4.98 10.91 -5.28
C PHE A 61 6.31 11.36 -5.90
N GLN A 62 6.32 12.35 -6.80
CA GLN A 62 7.52 12.82 -7.51
C GLN A 62 8.70 13.14 -6.60
N PRO A 63 8.55 13.84 -5.45
CA PRO A 63 9.68 14.18 -4.59
C PRO A 63 10.44 12.95 -4.04
N TYR A 64 9.71 11.83 -3.84
CA TYR A 64 10.29 10.57 -3.37
C TYR A 64 10.81 9.74 -4.54
N TYR A 65 10.11 9.79 -5.67
CA TYR A 65 10.45 9.05 -6.88
C TYR A 65 11.85 9.41 -7.39
N ASP A 66 12.17 10.69 -7.45
CA ASP A 66 13.45 11.18 -7.96
C ASP A 66 14.64 10.67 -7.13
N GLY A 67 14.52 10.65 -5.81
CA GLY A 67 15.55 10.09 -4.95
C GLY A 67 15.68 8.57 -5.05
N ILE A 68 14.57 7.85 -5.20
CA ILE A 68 14.59 6.38 -5.26
C ILE A 68 15.08 5.90 -6.62
N ILE A 69 14.72 6.55 -7.74
CA ILE A 69 15.06 6.10 -9.08
C ILE A 69 16.58 6.13 -9.34
N GLU A 70 17.29 7.08 -8.75
CA GLU A 70 18.75 7.15 -8.82
C GLU A 70 19.43 5.95 -8.13
N LEU A 71 18.81 5.41 -7.09
CA LEU A 71 19.33 4.29 -6.32
C LEU A 71 18.85 2.93 -6.84
N ASP A 72 17.58 2.85 -7.26
CA ASP A 72 16.95 1.61 -7.70
C ASP A 72 15.69 1.89 -8.53
N LYS A 73 15.85 1.86 -9.84
CA LYS A 73 14.75 2.10 -10.79
C LYS A 73 13.56 1.16 -10.58
N GLN A 74 13.82 -0.13 -10.29
CA GLN A 74 12.75 -1.10 -10.11
C GLN A 74 11.92 -0.79 -8.85
N ARG A 75 12.57 -0.37 -7.78
CA ARG A 75 11.89 0.02 -6.54
C ARG A 75 11.07 1.30 -6.72
N ALA A 76 11.60 2.30 -7.42
CA ALA A 76 10.86 3.53 -7.73
C ALA A 76 9.56 3.21 -8.49
N GLU A 77 9.65 2.38 -9.54
CA GLU A 77 8.47 1.97 -10.31
C GLU A 77 7.47 1.15 -9.48
N THR A 78 7.96 0.27 -8.60
CA THR A 78 7.09 -0.50 -7.69
C THR A 78 6.33 0.40 -6.72
N CYS A 79 7.02 1.40 -6.14
CA CYS A 79 6.39 2.35 -5.23
C CYS A 79 5.33 3.20 -5.94
N ARG A 80 5.66 3.71 -7.12
CA ARG A 80 4.72 4.50 -7.93
C ARG A 80 3.49 3.68 -8.34
N ALA A 81 3.68 2.42 -8.73
CA ALA A 81 2.60 1.50 -9.05
C ALA A 81 1.71 1.22 -7.81
N TYR A 82 2.32 1.09 -6.63
CA TYR A 82 1.58 0.92 -5.38
C TYR A 82 0.61 2.07 -5.11
N PHE A 83 1.10 3.31 -5.15
CA PHE A 83 0.23 4.48 -4.92
C PHE A 83 -0.85 4.62 -6.00
N ASN A 84 -0.56 4.24 -7.23
CA ASN A 84 -1.56 4.23 -8.31
C ASN A 84 -2.65 3.16 -8.07
N ASP A 85 -2.30 2.00 -7.55
CA ASP A 85 -3.26 0.97 -7.16
C ASP A 85 -4.08 1.41 -5.93
N MET A 86 -3.44 2.07 -4.96
CA MET A 86 -4.14 2.63 -3.80
C MET A 86 -5.11 3.75 -4.20
N HIS A 87 -4.73 4.63 -5.14
CA HIS A 87 -5.64 5.63 -5.69
C HIS A 87 -6.88 4.98 -6.33
N LYS A 88 -6.71 3.91 -7.12
CA LYS A 88 -7.83 3.16 -7.70
C LYS A 88 -8.70 2.52 -6.62
N ASN A 89 -8.09 1.95 -5.59
CA ASN A 89 -8.82 1.39 -4.44
C ASN A 89 -9.67 2.46 -3.74
N LEU A 90 -9.07 3.61 -3.41
CA LEU A 90 -9.76 4.75 -2.81
C LEU A 90 -10.96 5.17 -3.66
N GLN A 91 -10.80 5.27 -4.98
CA GLN A 91 -11.85 5.65 -5.91
C GLN A 91 -13.00 4.60 -5.96
N CYS A 92 -12.66 3.31 -5.97
CA CYS A 92 -13.65 2.23 -5.93
C CYS A 92 -14.45 2.25 -4.63
N VAL A 93 -13.79 2.43 -3.49
CA VAL A 93 -14.46 2.50 -2.18
C VAL A 93 -15.32 3.76 -2.08
N PHE A 94 -14.83 4.92 -2.55
CA PHE A 94 -15.60 6.16 -2.60
C PHE A 94 -16.94 5.99 -3.34
N ASN A 95 -16.89 5.31 -4.50
CA ASN A 95 -18.09 5.06 -5.29
C ASN A 95 -19.06 4.09 -4.59
N ALA A 96 -18.56 3.16 -3.79
CA ALA A 96 -19.36 2.18 -3.07
C ALA A 96 -19.94 2.71 -1.74
N LEU A 97 -19.34 3.75 -1.16
CA LEU A 97 -19.83 4.39 0.06
C LEU A 97 -21.09 5.19 -0.22
N LYS A 98 -22.03 5.15 0.73
CA LYS A 98 -23.15 6.08 0.80
C LYS A 98 -22.67 7.47 1.22
N PRO A 99 -23.46 8.54 1.00
CA PRO A 99 -23.23 9.83 1.65
C PRO A 99 -23.03 9.64 3.16
N THR A 100 -22.08 10.33 3.75
CA THR A 100 -21.63 10.21 5.15
C THR A 100 -20.99 8.86 5.54
N GLY A 101 -20.86 7.92 4.60
CA GLY A 101 -20.16 6.66 4.82
C GLY A 101 -18.67 6.83 5.06
N GLU A 102 -18.07 5.95 5.85
CA GLU A 102 -16.70 6.07 6.34
C GLU A 102 -15.77 5.02 5.76
N TYR A 103 -14.50 5.38 5.56
CA TYR A 103 -13.43 4.47 5.18
C TYR A 103 -12.23 4.64 6.11
N HIS A 104 -11.91 3.62 6.89
CA HIS A 104 -10.80 3.60 7.81
C HIS A 104 -9.66 2.76 7.25
N ILE A 105 -8.47 3.33 7.17
CA ILE A 105 -7.28 2.69 6.61
C ILE A 105 -6.20 2.62 7.69
N ILE A 106 -5.70 1.41 7.96
CA ILE A 106 -4.63 1.15 8.91
C ILE A 106 -3.37 0.84 8.12
N ILE A 107 -2.32 1.65 8.24
CA ILE A 107 -1.11 1.49 7.45
C ILE A 107 0.13 2.02 8.18
N GLY A 108 1.28 1.39 7.94
CA GLY A 108 2.58 1.86 8.40
C GLY A 108 3.33 2.63 7.31
N ASP A 109 4.23 3.50 7.73
CA ASP A 109 5.16 4.17 6.84
C ASP A 109 6.27 3.24 6.37
N ASN A 110 6.94 3.62 5.29
CA ASN A 110 7.97 2.79 4.68
C ASN A 110 9.26 3.57 4.47
N THR A 111 10.38 2.89 4.67
CA THR A 111 11.70 3.40 4.27
C THR A 111 12.20 2.57 3.10
N ILE A 112 12.41 3.20 1.95
CA ILE A 112 12.89 2.57 0.71
C ILE A 112 14.26 3.12 0.35
N LYS A 113 15.29 2.27 0.37
CA LYS A 113 16.69 2.68 0.07
C LYS A 113 17.19 3.83 0.96
N GLY A 114 16.69 3.93 2.18
CA GLY A 114 17.05 4.99 3.12
C GLY A 114 16.25 6.28 2.97
N ILE A 115 15.27 6.31 2.07
CA ILE A 115 14.32 7.42 1.88
C ILE A 115 13.04 7.08 2.63
N ASP A 116 12.66 7.92 3.58
CA ASP A 116 11.44 7.75 4.35
C ASP A 116 10.24 8.24 3.53
N ILE A 117 9.24 7.37 3.39
CA ILE A 117 8.02 7.63 2.64
C ILE A 117 6.87 7.69 3.65
N PRO A 118 6.27 8.85 3.88
CA PRO A 118 5.11 9.00 4.74
C PRO A 118 3.86 8.45 4.04
N THR A 119 3.76 7.14 3.99
CA THR A 119 2.72 6.42 3.23
C THR A 119 1.33 6.83 3.66
N HIS A 120 1.11 7.03 4.97
CA HIS A 120 -0.17 7.47 5.52
C HIS A 120 -0.58 8.85 5.02
N ASP A 121 0.34 9.81 4.96
CA ASP A 121 0.07 11.17 4.47
C ASP A 121 -0.24 11.15 2.97
N LEU A 122 0.57 10.44 2.17
CA LEU A 122 0.35 10.33 0.74
C LEU A 122 -1.02 9.69 0.41
N ILE A 123 -1.42 8.65 1.15
CA ILE A 123 -2.75 8.04 0.99
C ILE A 123 -3.85 9.02 1.39
N ARG A 124 -3.68 9.78 2.45
CA ARG A 124 -4.63 10.81 2.88
C ARG A 124 -4.80 11.90 1.81
N GLU A 125 -3.70 12.41 1.26
CA GLU A 125 -3.73 13.42 0.20
C GLU A 125 -4.41 12.89 -1.09
N LEU A 126 -4.13 11.62 -1.47
CA LEU A 126 -4.81 10.96 -2.57
C LEU A 126 -6.32 10.84 -2.31
N ALA A 127 -6.73 10.52 -1.09
CA ALA A 127 -8.14 10.44 -0.73
C ALA A 127 -8.83 11.80 -0.82
N ILE A 128 -8.19 12.86 -0.31
CA ILE A 128 -8.70 14.23 -0.39
C ILE A 128 -8.87 14.66 -1.86
N SER A 129 -7.93 14.31 -2.73
CA SER A 129 -8.02 14.62 -4.16
C SER A 129 -9.20 13.94 -4.88
N ILE A 130 -9.70 12.83 -4.33
CA ILE A 130 -10.88 12.10 -4.85
C ILE A 130 -12.19 12.73 -4.34
N GLY A 131 -12.14 13.47 -3.23
CA GLY A 131 -13.29 14.11 -2.60
C GLY A 131 -13.66 13.59 -1.22
N TYR A 132 -12.80 12.78 -0.59
CA TYR A 132 -12.99 12.43 0.82
C TYR A 132 -12.71 13.61 1.74
N GLU A 133 -13.44 13.65 2.86
CA GLU A 133 -13.06 14.43 4.03
C GLU A 133 -12.20 13.56 4.97
N SER A 134 -11.04 14.06 5.37
CA SER A 134 -10.25 13.44 6.43
C SER A 134 -10.70 14.01 7.77
N PHE A 135 -11.49 13.24 8.52
CA PHE A 135 -12.13 13.71 9.75
C PHE A 135 -11.46 13.23 11.04
N GLY A 136 -10.56 12.27 10.94
CA GLY A 136 -9.84 11.73 12.09
C GLY A 136 -8.53 11.06 11.71
N TYR A 137 -7.61 11.07 12.66
CA TYR A 137 -6.31 10.41 12.56
C TYR A 137 -5.79 10.08 13.94
N TYR A 138 -5.21 8.89 14.10
CA TYR A 138 -4.36 8.56 15.24
C TYR A 138 -3.27 7.57 14.82
N CYS A 139 -2.19 7.50 15.61
CA CYS A 139 -1.15 6.50 15.43
C CYS A 139 -0.89 5.76 16.74
N TYR A 140 -0.36 4.56 16.64
CA TYR A 140 0.08 3.80 17.80
C TYR A 140 1.41 3.09 17.50
N GLU A 141 2.21 2.92 18.56
CA GLU A 141 3.48 2.26 18.50
C GLU A 141 3.31 0.73 18.49
N ILE A 142 4.03 0.06 17.59
CA ILE A 142 4.08 -1.40 17.53
C ILE A 142 5.10 -1.88 18.57
N LYS A 143 4.63 -2.37 19.72
CA LYS A 143 5.50 -2.83 20.82
C LYS A 143 6.16 -4.18 20.53
N ASP A 144 5.45 -5.10 19.88
CA ASP A 144 5.92 -6.47 19.59
C ASP A 144 6.19 -6.68 18.11
N HIS A 145 7.43 -6.50 17.69
CA HIS A 145 7.85 -6.77 16.33
C HIS A 145 8.18 -8.26 16.15
N ARG A 146 7.22 -9.05 15.72
CA ARG A 146 7.44 -10.48 15.39
C ARG A 146 8.03 -10.64 13.99
N THR A 147 9.23 -10.17 13.76
CA THR A 147 9.98 -10.49 12.54
C THR A 147 10.90 -11.67 12.79
N SER A 148 10.57 -12.82 12.24
CA SER A 148 11.36 -14.06 12.33
C SER A 148 12.62 -14.05 11.47
N ILE A 149 12.87 -13.02 10.66
CA ILE A 149 14.03 -12.91 9.78
C ILE A 149 14.89 -11.74 10.26
N PRO A 150 16.13 -11.99 10.77
CA PRO A 150 17.06 -10.91 11.05
C PRO A 150 17.41 -10.17 9.75
N ARG A 151 17.04 -8.90 9.65
CA ARG A 151 17.48 -8.04 8.55
C ARG A 151 18.73 -7.30 8.99
N ASN A 152 19.85 -7.51 8.28
CA ASN A 152 21.16 -6.94 8.61
C ASN A 152 21.24 -5.41 8.52
N ASN A 153 20.14 -4.71 8.12
CA ASN A 153 20.04 -3.26 8.13
C ASN A 153 18.70 -2.85 8.73
N SER A 154 18.71 -2.49 10.01
CA SER A 154 17.54 -2.27 10.86
C SER A 154 16.75 -0.98 10.62
N LYS A 155 17.02 -0.20 9.57
CA LYS A 155 16.28 1.03 9.26
C LYS A 155 14.95 0.82 8.52
N SER A 156 14.54 -0.41 8.26
CA SER A 156 13.28 -0.71 7.55
C SER A 156 12.19 -1.28 8.46
N LYS A 157 12.27 -1.01 9.75
CA LYS A 157 11.29 -1.45 10.73
C LYS A 157 10.16 -0.43 10.78
N ILE A 158 8.92 -0.90 10.71
CA ILE A 158 7.75 -0.05 10.91
C ILE A 158 7.51 0.01 12.42
N ASP A 159 7.74 1.18 13.01
CA ASP A 159 7.59 1.38 14.45
C ASP A 159 6.18 1.88 14.82
N TYR A 160 5.47 2.49 13.87
CA TYR A 160 4.14 3.04 14.07
C TYR A 160 3.16 2.55 13.00
N GLU A 161 1.93 2.28 13.42
CA GLU A 161 0.78 2.16 12.52
C GLU A 161 -0.12 3.38 12.65
N HIS A 162 -0.60 3.84 11.51
CA HIS A 162 -1.40 5.04 11.34
C HIS A 162 -2.81 4.65 10.94
N VAL A 163 -3.80 5.21 11.60
CA VAL A 163 -5.21 5.03 11.27
C VAL A 163 -5.73 6.33 10.67
N ILE A 164 -6.07 6.28 9.39
CA ILE A 164 -6.64 7.38 8.63
C ILE A 164 -8.15 7.16 8.60
N MET A 165 -8.93 8.15 9.03
CA MET A 165 -10.37 8.11 9.02
C MET A 165 -10.90 9.07 7.95
N LEU A 166 -11.50 8.51 6.92
CA LEU A 166 -12.04 9.21 5.77
C LEU A 166 -13.55 9.11 5.74
N ARG A 167 -14.23 10.15 5.28
CA ARG A 167 -15.68 10.19 5.10
C ARG A 167 -16.01 10.68 3.71
N LYS A 168 -17.03 10.08 3.10
CA LYS A 168 -17.65 10.62 1.90
C LYS A 168 -18.62 11.73 2.33
N PRO A 169 -18.52 12.95 1.78
CA PRO A 169 -19.47 14.05 2.05
C PRO A 169 -20.92 13.68 1.77
#